data_fc9a04e27bbb97f78125441e158ce9e0
#
_entry.id   fc9a04e27bbb97f78125441e158ce9e0
#
_cell.length_a   1.000
_cell.length_b   1.000
_cell.length_c   1.000
_cell.angle_alpha   90.00
_cell.angle_beta   90.00
_cell.angle_gamma   90.00
#
_symmetry.space_group_name_H-M   'P 1'
#
loop_
_entity.id
_entity.type
_entity.pdbx_description
1 polymer ?
#
loop_
_entity_poly.entity_id
_entity_poly.type
_entity_poly.pdbx_seq_one_letter_code
_entity_poly.pdbx_strand_id
1 'polypeptide(L)'
;MSTEPPDTHDAADTPSQPAPQVAAHSWRATDRFVPRTVVQPLQRLMAVETSSAVVILVATLAALIAANSPLAHAYAEFWETPLKLDLGGAHLLELTLHEVVNDALMTLFFLLVSLEIKREMVFGELRDPRAAALPIVAAVGGMVVPALIYTAFNAGGPNLQGWGIPMATDIAFAVAVMTSLGSRVPLGARLFLLTLAIVDDLGAILVIAVFYSGGIAFGWLGVAAAAVALALVLTRAKVRSQWVYIVLGVLGWYALHESGVHATIIGVAFGLITPAYALLPPDQFPAVATRLVDEVVHRNDDGLVTAYEHGENDHTLRELKRLSRETQSPLHRNEVALAPYVAFCIVPLFAFANAGLPYPDVPVSEWLSDPVVLGVALGLVLGKTLGIFGAAWLTVRAGWARYPTGMGQSHLLGVSMTAGIGFTVAIFVANLAFADEQVVDLAKLGIILGSFIAAVAGYLLLRYSSNEN
;
A
#
# COMPACT_ATOMS: atom_id res chain seq x y z
N MET A 1 -55.16 14.70 53.72
CA MET A 1 -54.49 13.41 53.82
C MET A 1 -53.85 13.17 52.45
N SER A 2 -52.66 13.66 52.28
CA SER A 2 -51.83 13.53 51.10
C SER A 2 -50.89 12.32 51.31
N THR A 3 -50.97 11.34 50.42
CA THR A 3 -50.00 10.24 50.37
C THR A 3 -49.07 10.45 49.21
N GLU A 4 -47.82 10.83 49.52
CA GLU A 4 -46.66 10.80 48.61
C GLU A 4 -46.33 9.37 48.17
N PRO A 5 -45.91 9.15 46.93
CA PRO A 5 -45.32 7.90 46.50
C PRO A 5 -43.85 7.79 46.94
N PRO A 6 -43.33 6.58 47.17
CA PRO A 6 -41.97 6.38 47.73
C PRO A 6 -40.88 6.66 46.68
N ASP A 7 -39.83 7.34 47.16
CA ASP A 7 -38.57 7.60 46.49
C ASP A 7 -37.93 6.33 45.92
N THR A 8 -37.67 6.33 44.60
CA THR A 8 -36.73 5.39 43.97
C THR A 8 -35.36 6.01 43.92
N HIS A 9 -34.64 5.97 45.01
CA HIS A 9 -33.20 6.26 45.05
C HIS A 9 -32.36 4.98 45.03
N ASP A 10 -31.22 5.08 44.36
CA ASP A 10 -30.08 4.19 44.37
C ASP A 10 -30.14 2.92 43.52
N ALA A 11 -30.06 3.12 42.18
CA ALA A 11 -29.23 2.24 41.38
C ALA A 11 -27.79 2.85 41.41
N ALA A 12 -26.98 2.36 42.30
CA ALA A 12 -25.58 2.71 42.45
C ALA A 12 -24.87 2.47 41.08
N ASP A 13 -24.35 3.55 40.51
CA ASP A 13 -23.38 3.57 39.46
C ASP A 13 -22.12 2.80 39.90
N THR A 14 -22.10 1.51 39.65
CA THR A 14 -20.88 0.71 39.79
C THR A 14 -19.98 1.13 38.62
N PRO A 15 -18.80 1.75 38.87
CA PRO A 15 -17.88 2.10 37.80
C PRO A 15 -17.53 0.83 37.04
N SER A 16 -17.86 0.81 35.75
CA SER A 16 -17.51 -0.27 34.82
C SER A 16 -16.00 -0.50 34.93
N GLN A 17 -15.60 -1.65 35.48
CA GLN A 17 -14.20 -2.06 35.48
C GLN A 17 -13.71 -2.07 34.02
N PRO A 18 -12.56 -1.44 33.70
CA PRO A 18 -12.02 -1.52 32.37
C PRO A 18 -11.83 -2.98 31.99
N ALA A 19 -12.36 -3.38 30.85
CA ALA A 19 -12.23 -4.74 30.33
C ALA A 19 -10.76 -5.19 30.42
N PRO A 20 -10.50 -6.41 30.94
CA PRO A 20 -9.14 -6.88 31.10
C PRO A 20 -8.44 -6.83 29.75
N GLN A 21 -7.30 -6.13 29.68
CA GLN A 21 -6.53 -6.01 28.47
C GLN A 21 -6.01 -7.40 28.09
N VAL A 22 -6.68 -8.07 27.15
CA VAL A 22 -6.32 -9.41 26.64
C VAL A 22 -4.85 -9.46 26.18
N ALA A 23 -4.30 -8.31 25.77
CA ALA A 23 -2.89 -8.15 25.46
C ALA A 23 -1.94 -8.47 26.63
N ALA A 24 -2.35 -8.25 27.88
CA ALA A 24 -1.51 -8.49 29.07
C ALA A 24 -1.19 -9.97 29.30
N HIS A 25 -2.00 -10.90 28.78
CA HIS A 25 -1.83 -12.35 28.93
C HIS A 25 -1.17 -13.02 27.72
N SER A 26 -0.79 -12.27 26.70
CA SER A 26 -0.12 -12.83 25.51
C SER A 26 1.38 -13.03 25.76
N TRP A 27 1.98 -14.07 25.15
CA TRP A 27 3.43 -14.28 25.17
C TRP A 27 4.21 -13.03 24.73
N ARG A 28 3.67 -12.24 23.82
CA ARG A 28 4.27 -11.00 23.31
C ARG A 28 4.39 -9.89 24.37
N ALA A 29 3.53 -9.91 25.39
CA ALA A 29 3.54 -8.98 26.51
C ALA A 29 4.40 -9.46 27.69
N THR A 30 5.00 -10.65 27.63
CA THR A 30 5.84 -11.18 28.70
C THR A 30 7.19 -10.49 28.76
N ASP A 31 7.77 -10.37 29.97
CA ASP A 31 9.11 -9.81 30.23
C ASP A 31 10.27 -10.74 29.84
N ARG A 32 10.00 -11.79 29.06
CA ARG A 32 11.04 -12.68 28.54
C ARG A 32 11.97 -11.93 27.58
N PHE A 33 13.22 -12.41 27.46
CA PHE A 33 14.27 -11.73 26.66
C PHE A 33 13.81 -11.42 25.22
N VAL A 34 13.29 -12.39 24.48
CA VAL A 34 12.89 -12.22 23.07
C VAL A 34 11.71 -11.23 22.91
N PRO A 35 10.59 -11.36 23.66
CA PRO A 35 9.53 -10.36 23.58
C PRO A 35 9.99 -8.95 23.93
N ARG A 36 10.78 -8.78 24.98
CA ARG A 36 11.23 -7.48 25.48
C ARG A 36 12.26 -6.82 24.56
N THR A 37 13.24 -7.58 24.06
CA THR A 37 14.38 -7.01 23.29
C THR A 37 14.14 -6.93 21.80
N VAL A 38 13.25 -7.75 21.24
CA VAL A 38 13.01 -7.82 19.79
C VAL A 38 11.57 -7.48 19.45
N VAL A 39 10.59 -8.19 20.04
CA VAL A 39 9.20 -8.08 19.59
C VAL A 39 8.56 -6.74 19.95
N GLN A 40 8.70 -6.29 21.21
CA GLN A 40 8.10 -5.02 21.65
C GLN A 40 8.72 -3.78 20.97
N PRO A 41 10.06 -3.65 20.84
CA PRO A 41 10.65 -2.55 20.08
C PRO A 41 10.21 -2.55 18.62
N LEU A 42 10.15 -3.72 17.97
CA LEU A 42 9.69 -3.86 16.59
C LEU A 42 8.23 -3.46 16.45
N GLN A 43 7.35 -3.89 17.36
CA GLN A 43 5.94 -3.48 17.35
C GLN A 43 5.75 -1.98 17.59
N ARG A 44 6.55 -1.35 18.47
CA ARG A 44 6.53 0.09 18.67
C ARG A 44 6.99 0.83 17.41
N LEU A 45 8.03 0.34 16.74
CA LEU A 45 8.50 0.90 15.48
C LEU A 45 7.40 0.78 14.40
N MET A 46 6.75 -0.37 14.30
CA MET A 46 5.67 -0.61 13.33
C MET A 46 4.38 0.17 13.64
N ALA A 47 4.19 0.64 14.86
CA ALA A 47 3.03 1.45 15.25
C ALA A 47 3.16 2.92 14.86
N VAL A 48 4.34 3.39 14.45
CA VAL A 48 4.59 4.78 14.05
C VAL A 48 4.51 4.88 12.52
N GLU A 49 3.58 5.64 12.01
CA GLU A 49 3.33 5.79 10.54
C GLU A 49 4.58 6.26 9.77
N THR A 50 5.44 7.08 10.37
CA THR A 50 6.66 7.59 9.72
C THR A 50 7.81 6.57 9.69
N SER A 51 7.71 5.47 10.44
CA SER A 51 8.81 4.51 10.57
C SER A 51 9.11 3.76 9.27
N SER A 52 8.07 3.44 8.48
CA SER A 52 8.25 2.77 7.19
C SER A 52 9.07 3.63 6.21
N ALA A 53 8.78 4.92 6.12
CA ALA A 53 9.54 5.85 5.27
C ALA A 53 11.01 5.96 5.71
N VAL A 54 11.29 5.93 7.01
CA VAL A 54 12.68 5.92 7.52
C VAL A 54 13.38 4.62 7.11
N VAL A 55 12.74 3.46 7.22
CA VAL A 55 13.33 2.18 6.82
C VAL A 55 13.61 2.14 5.31
N ILE A 56 12.68 2.65 4.50
CA ILE A 56 12.87 2.76 3.04
C ILE A 56 14.04 3.71 2.72
N LEU A 57 14.14 4.85 3.41
CA LEU A 57 15.24 5.79 3.23
C LEU A 57 16.59 5.16 3.58
N VAL A 58 16.68 4.42 4.69
CA VAL A 58 17.88 3.69 5.09
C VAL A 58 18.25 2.63 4.05
N ALA A 59 17.26 1.88 3.53
CA ALA A 59 17.48 0.90 2.48
C ALA A 59 18.01 1.55 1.19
N THR A 60 17.47 2.70 0.82
CA THR A 60 17.93 3.49 -0.34
C THR A 60 19.35 3.98 -0.17
N LEU A 61 19.68 4.56 1.00
CA LEU A 61 21.04 5.02 1.27
C LEU A 61 22.01 3.85 1.26
N ALA A 62 21.61 2.69 1.80
CA ALA A 62 22.42 1.48 1.73
C ALA A 62 22.66 1.02 0.29
N ALA A 63 21.63 1.07 -0.59
CA ALA A 63 21.76 0.76 -2.01
C ALA A 63 22.73 1.71 -2.72
N LEU A 64 22.58 3.03 -2.50
CA LEU A 64 23.47 4.04 -3.08
C LEU A 64 24.91 3.86 -2.61
N ILE A 65 25.13 3.57 -1.33
CA ILE A 65 26.47 3.29 -0.78
C ILE A 65 27.03 2.00 -1.40
N ALA A 66 26.25 0.93 -1.48
CA ALA A 66 26.67 -0.34 -2.05
C ALA A 66 27.08 -0.18 -3.53
N ALA A 67 26.25 0.50 -4.32
CA ALA A 67 26.48 0.73 -5.75
C ALA A 67 27.72 1.63 -6.03
N ASN A 68 28.18 2.43 -5.06
CA ASN A 68 29.29 3.36 -5.21
C ASN A 68 30.52 3.02 -4.32
N SER A 69 30.59 1.80 -3.82
CA SER A 69 31.66 1.30 -2.96
C SER A 69 32.45 0.19 -3.65
N PRO A 70 33.55 -0.29 -3.08
CA PRO A 70 34.22 -1.49 -3.58
C PRO A 70 33.33 -2.74 -3.65
N LEU A 71 32.15 -2.70 -3.08
CA LEU A 71 31.13 -3.78 -3.13
C LEU A 71 30.21 -3.69 -4.35
N ALA A 72 30.36 -2.69 -5.23
CA ALA A 72 29.45 -2.45 -6.36
C ALA A 72 29.26 -3.68 -7.25
N HIS A 73 30.38 -4.37 -7.59
CA HIS A 73 30.33 -5.60 -8.38
C HIS A 73 29.57 -6.72 -7.65
N ALA A 74 29.86 -6.95 -6.37
CA ALA A 74 29.18 -7.98 -5.59
C ALA A 74 27.69 -7.66 -5.36
N TYR A 75 27.35 -6.37 -5.25
CA TYR A 75 25.96 -5.90 -5.16
C TYR A 75 25.19 -6.20 -6.46
N ALA A 76 25.76 -5.88 -7.62
CA ALA A 76 25.13 -6.18 -8.91
C ALA A 76 25.00 -7.70 -9.13
N GLU A 77 26.08 -8.46 -8.94
CA GLU A 77 26.10 -9.92 -9.10
C GLU A 77 25.10 -10.63 -8.17
N PHE A 78 24.92 -10.11 -6.95
CA PHE A 78 23.91 -10.64 -6.02
C PHE A 78 22.49 -10.54 -6.60
N TRP A 79 22.12 -9.40 -7.17
CA TRP A 79 20.78 -9.21 -7.74
C TRP A 79 20.57 -9.96 -9.05
N GLU A 80 21.62 -10.22 -9.82
CA GLU A 80 21.60 -11.01 -11.06
C GLU A 80 21.64 -12.53 -10.80
N THR A 81 21.80 -12.97 -9.55
CA THR A 81 21.85 -14.40 -9.21
C THR A 81 20.58 -15.10 -9.67
N PRO A 82 20.68 -16.13 -10.58
CA PRO A 82 19.49 -16.82 -11.09
C PRO A 82 18.95 -17.81 -10.07
N LEU A 83 17.65 -17.73 -9.81
CA LEU A 83 16.87 -18.73 -9.09
C LEU A 83 16.18 -19.64 -10.09
N LYS A 84 16.58 -20.92 -10.11
CA LYS A 84 16.02 -21.95 -11.02
C LYS A 84 15.10 -22.87 -10.25
N LEU A 85 13.86 -22.97 -10.71
CA LEU A 85 12.90 -23.95 -10.19
C LEU A 85 12.72 -25.06 -11.21
N ASP A 86 13.38 -26.20 -10.95
CA ASP A 86 13.29 -27.40 -11.78
C ASP A 86 12.43 -28.46 -11.10
N LEU A 87 11.42 -28.97 -11.77
CA LEU A 87 10.57 -30.06 -11.30
C LEU A 87 10.58 -31.21 -12.29
N GLY A 88 11.14 -32.34 -11.84
CA GLY A 88 11.14 -33.59 -12.66
C GLY A 88 11.90 -33.51 -13.99
N GLY A 89 12.89 -32.58 -14.12
CA GLY A 89 13.66 -32.37 -15.34
C GLY A 89 13.05 -31.36 -16.32
N ALA A 90 11.90 -30.75 -15.98
CA ALA A 90 11.34 -29.59 -16.71
C ALA A 90 11.74 -28.31 -16.00
N HIS A 91 12.31 -27.37 -16.76
CA HIS A 91 12.52 -26.00 -16.29
C HIS A 91 11.15 -25.31 -16.18
N LEU A 92 10.72 -25.01 -14.95
CA LEU A 92 9.44 -24.34 -14.72
C LEU A 92 9.60 -22.83 -14.67
N LEU A 93 10.66 -22.34 -14.04
CA LEU A 93 10.86 -20.90 -13.83
C LEU A 93 12.35 -20.63 -13.63
N GLU A 94 12.85 -19.63 -14.31
CA GLU A 94 14.18 -19.05 -14.08
C GLU A 94 14.02 -17.54 -13.92
N LEU A 95 14.29 -17.03 -12.72
CA LEU A 95 14.19 -15.63 -12.38
C LEU A 95 15.46 -15.18 -11.67
N THR A 96 15.91 -13.98 -11.92
CA THR A 96 16.93 -13.33 -11.09
C THR A 96 16.34 -12.91 -9.75
N LEU A 97 17.17 -12.71 -8.73
CA LEU A 97 16.70 -12.13 -7.46
C LEU A 97 16.04 -10.76 -7.67
N HIS A 98 16.54 -9.98 -8.63
CA HIS A 98 15.97 -8.69 -9.01
C HIS A 98 14.53 -8.85 -9.55
N GLU A 99 14.30 -9.81 -10.45
CA GLU A 99 12.96 -10.10 -10.98
C GLU A 99 12.01 -10.65 -9.88
N VAL A 100 12.50 -11.47 -8.94
CA VAL A 100 11.69 -11.91 -7.80
C VAL A 100 11.20 -10.72 -6.98
N VAL A 101 12.04 -9.72 -6.74
CA VAL A 101 11.64 -8.51 -6.02
C VAL A 101 10.65 -7.70 -6.84
N ASN A 102 10.93 -7.47 -8.13
CA ASN A 102 10.13 -6.59 -8.98
C ASN A 102 8.80 -7.21 -9.41
N ASP A 103 8.72 -8.53 -9.59
CA ASP A 103 7.50 -9.20 -10.04
C ASP A 103 6.76 -9.87 -8.90
N ALA A 104 7.41 -10.77 -8.14
CA ALA A 104 6.70 -11.56 -7.12
C ALA A 104 6.38 -10.72 -5.87
N LEU A 105 7.35 -9.99 -5.31
CA LEU A 105 7.11 -9.19 -4.11
C LEU A 105 6.25 -7.96 -4.41
N MET A 106 6.46 -7.30 -5.56
CA MET A 106 5.61 -6.17 -5.95
C MET A 106 4.18 -6.60 -6.27
N THR A 107 3.93 -7.87 -6.63
CA THR A 107 2.56 -8.39 -6.71
C THR A 107 1.83 -8.31 -5.37
N LEU A 108 2.53 -8.58 -4.24
CA LEU A 108 1.94 -8.45 -2.90
C LEU A 108 1.73 -6.97 -2.52
N PHE A 109 2.62 -6.07 -2.95
CA PHE A 109 2.43 -4.63 -2.81
C PHE A 109 1.15 -4.19 -3.54
N PHE A 110 0.99 -4.53 -4.82
CA PHE A 110 -0.20 -4.14 -5.58
C PHE A 110 -1.48 -4.85 -5.10
N LEU A 111 -1.36 -6.05 -4.51
CA LEU A 111 -2.47 -6.69 -3.81
C LEU A 111 -2.93 -5.83 -2.63
N LEU A 112 -2.00 -5.34 -1.79
CA LEU A 112 -2.33 -4.46 -0.66
C LEU A 112 -2.97 -3.15 -1.13
N VAL A 113 -2.35 -2.46 -2.10
CA VAL A 113 -2.89 -1.22 -2.69
C VAL A 113 -4.32 -1.43 -3.21
N SER A 114 -4.57 -2.55 -3.87
CA SER A 114 -5.91 -2.87 -4.40
C SER A 114 -6.94 -3.20 -3.31
N LEU A 115 -6.51 -3.75 -2.18
CA LEU A 115 -7.37 -3.91 -1.00
C LEU A 115 -7.73 -2.54 -0.41
N GLU A 116 -6.77 -1.61 -0.33
CA GLU A 116 -6.99 -0.24 0.11
C GLU A 116 -7.93 0.52 -0.83
N ILE A 117 -7.69 0.45 -2.16
CA ILE A 117 -8.60 1.00 -3.17
C ILE A 117 -10.03 0.48 -2.97
N LYS A 118 -10.19 -0.84 -2.81
CA LYS A 118 -11.50 -1.44 -2.60
C LYS A 118 -12.15 -1.01 -1.28
N ARG A 119 -11.37 -0.87 -0.21
CA ARG A 119 -11.86 -0.35 1.07
C ARG A 119 -12.43 1.05 0.90
N GLU A 120 -11.69 1.94 0.24
CA GLU A 120 -12.13 3.31 -0.03
C GLU A 120 -13.37 3.38 -0.95
N MET A 121 -13.47 2.51 -1.95
CA MET A 121 -14.65 2.43 -2.81
C MET A 121 -15.91 1.93 -2.08
N VAL A 122 -15.76 1.06 -1.07
CA VAL A 122 -16.91 0.43 -0.38
C VAL A 122 -17.30 1.18 0.89
N PHE A 123 -16.32 1.65 1.66
CA PHE A 123 -16.51 2.22 3.00
C PHE A 123 -15.97 3.64 3.17
N GLY A 124 -15.08 4.11 2.27
CA GLY A 124 -14.39 5.40 2.40
C GLY A 124 -15.00 6.52 1.57
N GLU A 125 -14.19 7.55 1.34
CA GLU A 125 -14.54 8.78 0.63
C GLU A 125 -14.92 8.55 -0.85
N LEU A 126 -14.37 7.50 -1.49
CA LEU A 126 -14.71 7.16 -2.88
C LEU A 126 -16.12 6.59 -3.06
N ARG A 127 -16.82 6.28 -1.97
CA ARG A 127 -18.20 5.80 -2.01
C ARG A 127 -19.19 6.91 -2.39
N ASP A 128 -18.97 8.15 -1.93
CA ASP A 128 -19.80 9.29 -2.28
C ASP A 128 -19.22 10.01 -3.52
N PRO A 129 -19.88 9.97 -4.68
CA PRO A 129 -19.38 10.63 -5.90
C PRO A 129 -19.12 12.13 -5.75
N ARG A 130 -19.78 12.81 -4.81
CA ARG A 130 -19.60 14.24 -4.56
C ARG A 130 -18.32 14.49 -3.74
N ALA A 131 -18.05 13.68 -2.73
CA ALA A 131 -16.82 13.74 -1.95
C ALA A 131 -15.61 13.31 -2.79
N ALA A 132 -15.76 12.24 -3.58
CA ALA A 132 -14.76 11.69 -4.47
C ALA A 132 -14.39 12.59 -5.65
N ALA A 133 -15.28 13.48 -6.09
CA ALA A 133 -15.07 14.29 -7.31
C ALA A 133 -13.78 15.12 -7.24
N LEU A 134 -13.51 15.77 -6.11
CA LEU A 134 -12.32 16.61 -5.97
C LEU A 134 -11.00 15.81 -6.04
N PRO A 135 -10.80 14.74 -5.23
CA PRO A 135 -9.61 13.90 -5.33
C PRO A 135 -9.44 13.25 -6.72
N ILE A 136 -10.52 12.78 -7.34
CA ILE A 136 -10.47 12.13 -8.66
C ILE A 136 -10.00 13.11 -9.74
N VAL A 137 -10.60 14.30 -9.82
CA VAL A 137 -10.23 15.31 -10.83
C VAL A 137 -8.80 15.81 -10.56
N ALA A 138 -8.42 15.98 -9.29
CA ALA A 138 -7.06 16.34 -8.90
C ALA A 138 -6.04 15.26 -9.32
N ALA A 139 -6.35 13.96 -9.10
CA ALA A 139 -5.50 12.86 -9.52
C ALA A 139 -5.33 12.81 -11.03
N VAL A 140 -6.41 12.96 -11.80
CA VAL A 140 -6.33 13.05 -13.29
C VAL A 140 -5.43 14.20 -13.71
N GLY A 141 -5.55 15.39 -13.09
CA GLY A 141 -4.64 16.50 -13.34
C GLY A 141 -3.19 16.15 -12.99
N GLY A 142 -2.99 15.49 -11.83
CA GLY A 142 -1.69 15.02 -11.35
C GLY A 142 -1.08 13.89 -12.17
N MET A 143 -1.82 13.22 -13.03
CA MET A 143 -1.33 12.24 -14.00
C MET A 143 -1.05 12.90 -15.37
N VAL A 144 -1.98 13.66 -15.89
CA VAL A 144 -1.92 14.22 -17.25
C VAL A 144 -0.81 15.28 -17.37
N VAL A 145 -0.71 16.21 -16.43
CA VAL A 145 0.25 17.32 -16.55
C VAL A 145 1.70 16.84 -16.45
N PRO A 146 2.11 15.96 -15.51
CA PRO A 146 3.45 15.39 -15.50
C PRO A 146 3.79 14.63 -16.78
N ALA A 147 2.85 13.82 -17.29
CA ALA A 147 3.01 13.09 -18.54
C ALA A 147 3.26 14.01 -19.72
N LEU A 148 2.52 15.12 -19.82
CA LEU A 148 2.71 16.12 -20.86
C LEU A 148 4.06 16.84 -20.74
N ILE A 149 4.51 17.16 -19.52
CA ILE A 149 5.84 17.77 -19.30
C ILE A 149 6.92 16.79 -19.73
N TYR A 150 6.87 15.54 -19.29
CA TYR A 150 7.84 14.54 -19.73
C TYR A 150 7.88 14.39 -21.24
N THR A 151 6.70 14.26 -21.85
CA THR A 151 6.54 14.15 -23.32
C THR A 151 7.13 15.36 -24.03
N ALA A 152 6.96 16.57 -23.51
CA ALA A 152 7.50 17.79 -24.12
C ALA A 152 9.04 17.80 -24.15
N PHE A 153 9.71 17.28 -23.10
CA PHE A 153 11.17 17.18 -23.07
C PHE A 153 11.71 16.05 -23.96
N ASN A 154 10.94 14.96 -24.12
CA ASN A 154 11.37 13.75 -24.84
C ASN A 154 10.68 13.59 -26.20
N ALA A 155 10.00 14.63 -26.72
CA ALA A 155 9.30 14.59 -28.00
C ALA A 155 10.27 14.33 -29.16
N GLY A 156 9.98 13.30 -29.96
CA GLY A 156 10.82 12.89 -31.08
C GLY A 156 12.08 12.11 -30.73
N GLY A 157 12.32 11.85 -29.42
CA GLY A 157 13.41 11.00 -28.94
C GLY A 157 12.99 9.53 -28.73
N PRO A 158 13.96 8.62 -28.53
CA PRO A 158 13.71 7.21 -28.31
C PRO A 158 13.07 6.92 -26.95
N ASN A 159 13.18 7.83 -25.98
CA ASN A 159 12.80 7.63 -24.59
C ASN A 159 11.39 8.14 -24.26
N LEU A 160 10.55 8.38 -25.29
CA LEU A 160 9.20 8.88 -25.12
C LEU A 160 8.34 7.98 -24.21
N GLN A 161 8.57 6.67 -24.23
CA GLN A 161 7.83 5.69 -23.44
C GLN A 161 7.89 5.91 -21.91
N GLY A 162 8.86 6.67 -21.40
CA GLY A 162 8.95 7.00 -19.96
C GLY A 162 7.91 8.01 -19.45
N TRP A 163 6.91 8.42 -20.26
CA TRP A 163 5.90 9.43 -19.90
C TRP A 163 5.08 9.08 -18.63
N GLY A 164 4.94 7.77 -18.30
CA GLY A 164 4.25 7.31 -17.12
C GLY A 164 5.06 7.44 -15.81
N ILE A 165 6.38 7.62 -15.88
CA ILE A 165 7.25 7.66 -14.70
C ILE A 165 6.87 8.78 -13.72
N PRO A 166 6.73 10.06 -14.15
CA PRO A 166 6.43 11.15 -13.23
C PRO A 166 4.95 11.22 -12.79
N MET A 167 4.12 10.26 -13.21
CA MET A 167 2.72 10.19 -12.78
C MET A 167 2.57 9.61 -11.37
N ALA A 168 3.46 8.72 -10.95
CA ALA A 168 3.33 7.97 -9.71
C ALA A 168 3.58 8.83 -8.46
N THR A 169 2.88 8.49 -7.36
CA THR A 169 3.08 9.07 -6.02
C THR A 169 3.48 7.99 -5.04
N ASP A 170 4.50 8.22 -4.24
CA ASP A 170 4.88 7.35 -3.11
C ASP A 170 4.12 7.77 -1.86
N ILE A 171 3.04 7.03 -1.55
CA ILE A 171 2.15 7.32 -0.41
C ILE A 171 2.91 7.28 0.91
N ALA A 172 3.84 6.32 1.09
CA ALA A 172 4.55 6.14 2.35
C ALA A 172 5.39 7.39 2.70
N PHE A 173 6.12 7.94 1.73
CA PHE A 173 6.89 9.17 1.93
C PHE A 173 5.99 10.40 2.02
N ALA A 174 4.96 10.52 1.18
CA ALA A 174 4.06 11.67 1.20
C ALA A 174 3.32 11.78 2.54
N VAL A 175 2.79 10.68 3.07
CA VAL A 175 2.14 10.63 4.39
C VAL A 175 3.16 10.90 5.50
N ALA A 176 4.38 10.37 5.42
CA ALA A 176 5.42 10.62 6.42
C ALA A 176 5.77 12.11 6.53
N VAL A 177 5.89 12.83 5.40
CA VAL A 177 6.09 14.29 5.38
C VAL A 177 4.95 15.01 6.09
N MET A 178 3.70 14.67 5.77
CA MET A 178 2.54 15.32 6.40
C MET A 178 2.41 14.99 7.90
N THR A 179 2.67 13.73 8.28
CA THR A 179 2.60 13.29 9.68
C THR A 179 3.69 13.93 10.53
N SER A 180 4.88 14.19 9.96
CA SER A 180 5.97 14.87 10.66
C SER A 180 5.63 16.31 11.08
N LEU A 181 4.69 16.93 10.39
CA LEU A 181 4.19 18.29 10.71
C LEU A 181 3.10 18.31 11.80
N GLY A 182 2.60 17.14 12.21
CA GLY A 182 1.65 16.96 13.31
C GLY A 182 0.35 17.75 13.11
N SER A 183 -0.07 18.52 14.11
CA SER A 183 -1.33 19.28 14.12
C SER A 183 -1.38 20.47 13.13
N ARG A 184 -0.26 20.81 12.48
CA ARG A 184 -0.21 21.90 11.49
C ARG A 184 -0.93 21.54 10.20
N VAL A 185 -1.04 20.25 9.88
CA VAL A 185 -1.75 19.77 8.70
C VAL A 185 -3.16 19.33 9.11
N PRO A 186 -4.21 19.99 8.62
CA PRO A 186 -5.60 19.62 8.91
C PRO A 186 -5.91 18.19 8.51
N LEU A 187 -6.81 17.54 9.26
CA LEU A 187 -7.25 16.17 8.94
C LEU A 187 -7.80 16.06 7.51
N GLY A 188 -8.58 17.07 7.07
CA GLY A 188 -9.12 17.09 5.71
C GLY A 188 -8.03 17.11 4.63
N ALA A 189 -6.88 17.75 4.85
CA ALA A 189 -5.78 17.73 3.91
C ALA A 189 -5.08 16.37 3.85
N ARG A 190 -4.97 15.64 4.97
CA ARG A 190 -4.44 14.28 5.02
C ARG A 190 -5.34 13.29 4.32
N LEU A 191 -6.65 13.37 4.58
CA LEU A 191 -7.64 12.52 3.92
C LEU A 191 -7.66 12.80 2.40
N PHE A 192 -7.57 14.07 2.00
CA PHE A 192 -7.48 14.43 0.59
C PHE A 192 -6.25 13.82 -0.09
N LEU A 193 -5.05 13.93 0.53
CA LEU A 193 -3.84 13.31 -0.03
C LEU A 193 -4.00 11.79 -0.14
N LEU A 194 -4.51 11.14 0.91
CA LEU A 194 -4.68 9.68 0.92
C LEU A 194 -5.63 9.23 -0.20
N THR A 195 -6.79 9.87 -0.32
CA THR A 195 -7.76 9.54 -1.38
C THR A 195 -7.21 9.86 -2.78
N LEU A 196 -6.51 10.98 -2.93
CA LEU A 196 -5.84 11.35 -4.18
C LEU A 196 -4.82 10.29 -4.59
N ALA A 197 -3.94 9.87 -3.68
CA ALA A 197 -2.90 8.91 -3.94
C ALA A 197 -3.48 7.52 -4.30
N ILE A 198 -4.56 7.09 -3.66
CA ILE A 198 -5.29 5.86 -4.00
C ILE A 198 -5.84 5.90 -5.44
N VAL A 199 -6.37 7.05 -5.88
CA VAL A 199 -6.85 7.22 -7.26
C VAL A 199 -5.68 7.29 -8.24
N ASP A 200 -4.59 7.93 -7.85
CA ASP A 200 -3.34 8.04 -8.62
C ASP A 200 -2.72 6.66 -8.87
N ASP A 201 -2.65 5.82 -7.81
CA ASP A 201 -2.17 4.44 -7.92
C ASP A 201 -3.06 3.59 -8.85
N LEU A 202 -4.39 3.75 -8.76
CA LEU A 202 -5.29 3.08 -9.70
C LEU A 202 -5.02 3.49 -11.14
N GLY A 203 -4.79 4.78 -11.38
CA GLY A 203 -4.43 5.31 -12.68
C GLY A 203 -3.08 4.78 -13.17
N ALA A 204 -2.06 4.74 -12.30
CA ALA A 204 -0.75 4.20 -12.62
C ALA A 204 -0.83 2.70 -12.99
N ILE A 205 -1.60 1.90 -12.24
CA ILE A 205 -1.85 0.49 -12.54
C ILE A 205 -2.48 0.31 -13.93
N LEU A 206 -3.49 1.14 -14.27
CA LEU A 206 -4.13 1.09 -15.58
C LEU A 206 -3.15 1.44 -16.70
N VAL A 207 -2.31 2.45 -16.50
CA VAL A 207 -1.27 2.85 -17.44
C VAL A 207 -0.26 1.71 -17.64
N ILE A 208 0.22 1.10 -16.58
CA ILE A 208 1.14 -0.04 -16.64
C ILE A 208 0.50 -1.18 -17.43
N ALA A 209 -0.74 -1.55 -17.12
CA ALA A 209 -1.43 -2.65 -17.75
C ALA A 209 -1.64 -2.47 -19.26
N VAL A 210 -1.90 -1.22 -19.70
CA VAL A 210 -2.25 -0.93 -21.10
C VAL A 210 -1.03 -0.59 -21.95
N PHE A 211 -0.08 0.18 -21.41
CA PHE A 211 0.98 0.79 -22.21
C PHE A 211 2.34 0.13 -22.06
N TYR A 212 2.59 -0.60 -20.97
CA TYR A 212 3.89 -1.21 -20.70
C TYR A 212 3.91 -2.74 -20.90
N SER A 213 2.80 -3.37 -21.34
CA SER A 213 2.75 -4.78 -21.71
C SER A 213 3.30 -4.99 -23.13
N GLY A 214 4.15 -6.01 -23.32
CA GLY A 214 4.77 -6.31 -24.60
C GLY A 214 4.54 -7.78 -25.04
N GLY A 215 4.48 -8.04 -26.34
CA GLY A 215 4.56 -9.41 -26.88
C GLY A 215 3.53 -10.41 -26.36
N ILE A 216 2.23 -10.08 -26.39
CA ILE A 216 1.18 -10.83 -25.66
C ILE A 216 0.98 -12.24 -26.20
N ALA A 217 1.25 -13.26 -25.38
CA ALA A 217 0.89 -14.65 -25.61
C ALA A 217 -0.55 -14.92 -25.12
N PHE A 218 -1.53 -14.86 -26.02
CA PHE A 218 -2.96 -14.95 -25.70
C PHE A 218 -3.35 -16.26 -24.99
N GLY A 219 -2.63 -17.38 -25.22
CA GLY A 219 -2.90 -18.65 -24.55
C GLY A 219 -2.69 -18.55 -23.04
N TRP A 220 -1.56 -18.01 -22.61
CA TRP A 220 -1.23 -17.80 -21.21
C TRP A 220 -2.09 -16.69 -20.56
N LEU A 221 -2.40 -15.63 -21.30
CA LEU A 221 -3.35 -14.63 -20.85
C LEU A 221 -4.74 -15.25 -20.59
N GLY A 222 -5.17 -16.22 -21.43
CA GLY A 222 -6.40 -16.97 -21.20
C GLY A 222 -6.37 -17.81 -19.92
N VAL A 223 -5.23 -18.42 -19.57
CA VAL A 223 -5.05 -19.14 -18.30
C VAL A 223 -5.14 -18.20 -17.10
N ALA A 224 -4.50 -17.03 -17.16
CA ALA A 224 -4.58 -16.02 -16.12
C ALA A 224 -6.01 -15.52 -15.93
N ALA A 225 -6.71 -15.20 -17.02
CA ALA A 225 -8.11 -14.79 -16.99
C ALA A 225 -9.02 -15.88 -16.41
N ALA A 226 -8.79 -17.14 -16.75
CA ALA A 226 -9.53 -18.28 -16.17
C ALA A 226 -9.28 -18.43 -14.66
N ALA A 227 -8.05 -18.23 -14.19
CA ALA A 227 -7.73 -18.23 -12.76
C ALA A 227 -8.47 -17.15 -12.00
N VAL A 228 -8.51 -15.91 -12.54
CA VAL A 228 -9.27 -14.78 -11.96
C VAL A 228 -10.78 -15.07 -11.99
N ALA A 229 -11.31 -15.56 -13.10
CA ALA A 229 -12.73 -15.92 -13.24
C ALA A 229 -13.12 -17.00 -12.23
N LEU A 230 -12.30 -18.03 -12.08
CA LEU A 230 -12.53 -19.10 -11.11
C LEU A 230 -12.49 -18.54 -9.68
N ALA A 231 -11.52 -17.70 -9.35
CA ALA A 231 -11.45 -17.03 -8.04
C ALA A 231 -12.71 -16.21 -7.77
N LEU A 232 -13.24 -15.49 -8.77
CA LEU A 232 -14.48 -14.72 -8.66
C LEU A 232 -15.69 -15.62 -8.43
N VAL A 233 -15.80 -16.75 -9.14
CA VAL A 233 -16.87 -17.74 -8.95
C VAL A 233 -16.82 -18.33 -7.54
N LEU A 234 -15.63 -18.74 -7.07
CA LEU A 234 -15.45 -19.30 -5.73
C LEU A 234 -15.75 -18.25 -4.64
N THR A 235 -15.41 -16.99 -4.87
CA THR A 235 -15.78 -15.88 -3.98
C THR A 235 -17.30 -15.72 -3.86
N ARG A 236 -18.03 -15.79 -5.00
CA ARG A 236 -19.49 -15.76 -5.02
C ARG A 236 -20.11 -17.00 -4.40
N ALA A 237 -19.50 -18.16 -4.56
CA ALA A 237 -19.86 -19.41 -3.89
C ALA A 237 -19.50 -19.43 -2.39
N LYS A 238 -18.96 -18.31 -1.83
CA LYS A 238 -18.57 -18.16 -0.42
C LYS A 238 -17.52 -19.15 0.04
N VAL A 239 -16.65 -19.64 -0.85
CA VAL A 239 -15.49 -20.46 -0.48
C VAL A 239 -14.50 -19.60 0.31
N ARG A 240 -14.14 -20.00 1.53
CA ARG A 240 -13.32 -19.21 2.48
C ARG A 240 -11.91 -19.75 2.70
N SER A 241 -11.51 -20.80 1.97
CA SER A 241 -10.18 -21.36 2.06
C SER A 241 -9.16 -20.40 1.42
N GLN A 242 -8.26 -19.83 2.23
CA GLN A 242 -7.21 -18.94 1.73
C GLN A 242 -6.25 -19.66 0.78
N TRP A 243 -5.97 -20.95 1.02
CA TRP A 243 -5.06 -21.74 0.19
C TRP A 243 -5.50 -21.82 -1.25
N VAL A 244 -6.80 -21.94 -1.50
CA VAL A 244 -7.35 -21.99 -2.87
C VAL A 244 -7.02 -20.69 -3.62
N TYR A 245 -7.21 -19.54 -2.97
CA TYR A 245 -6.91 -18.24 -3.59
C TYR A 245 -5.40 -18.01 -3.76
N ILE A 246 -4.57 -18.51 -2.84
CA ILE A 246 -3.10 -18.45 -2.97
C ILE A 246 -2.67 -19.27 -4.18
N VAL A 247 -3.16 -20.51 -4.33
CA VAL A 247 -2.82 -21.37 -5.48
C VAL A 247 -3.27 -20.75 -6.80
N LEU A 248 -4.49 -20.22 -6.86
CA LEU A 248 -4.99 -19.52 -8.05
C LEU A 248 -4.21 -18.24 -8.33
N GLY A 249 -3.81 -17.50 -7.29
CA GLY A 249 -2.98 -16.31 -7.41
C GLY A 249 -1.59 -16.62 -7.97
N VAL A 250 -0.93 -17.64 -7.46
CA VAL A 250 0.38 -18.11 -7.97
C VAL A 250 0.27 -18.61 -9.41
N LEU A 251 -0.77 -19.40 -9.75
CA LEU A 251 -1.02 -19.84 -11.10
C LEU A 251 -1.27 -18.68 -12.06
N GLY A 252 -2.10 -17.72 -11.65
CA GLY A 252 -2.38 -16.53 -12.42
C GLY A 252 -1.16 -15.62 -12.60
N TRP A 253 -0.32 -15.50 -11.56
CA TRP A 253 0.94 -14.78 -11.61
C TRP A 253 1.91 -15.39 -12.62
N TYR A 254 2.11 -16.71 -12.54
CA TYR A 254 2.94 -17.44 -13.48
C TYR A 254 2.41 -17.32 -14.92
N ALA A 255 1.11 -17.45 -15.09
CA ALA A 255 0.48 -17.33 -16.41
C ALA A 255 0.61 -15.91 -17.00
N LEU A 256 0.52 -14.83 -16.18
CA LEU A 256 0.78 -13.48 -16.64
C LEU A 256 2.26 -13.27 -17.00
N HIS A 257 3.18 -13.80 -16.19
CA HIS A 257 4.62 -13.76 -16.48
C HIS A 257 4.93 -14.37 -17.86
N GLU A 258 4.41 -15.57 -18.15
CA GLU A 258 4.57 -16.25 -19.44
C GLU A 258 3.80 -15.56 -20.59
N SER A 259 2.82 -14.74 -20.27
CA SER A 259 2.02 -14.05 -21.29
C SER A 259 2.66 -12.76 -21.84
N GLY A 260 3.74 -12.26 -21.21
CA GLY A 260 4.33 -10.95 -21.52
C GLY A 260 3.55 -9.75 -20.95
N VAL A 261 2.53 -10.02 -20.15
CA VAL A 261 1.82 -8.99 -19.37
C VAL A 261 2.39 -8.96 -17.96
N HIS A 262 2.56 -7.75 -17.39
CA HIS A 262 3.15 -7.62 -16.05
C HIS A 262 2.42 -8.46 -15.01
N ALA A 263 3.15 -9.38 -14.39
CA ALA A 263 2.62 -10.35 -13.44
C ALA A 263 1.98 -9.70 -12.19
N THR A 264 2.40 -8.48 -11.85
CA THR A 264 1.86 -7.70 -10.73
C THR A 264 0.36 -7.39 -10.85
N ILE A 265 -0.20 -7.38 -12.07
CA ILE A 265 -1.63 -7.15 -12.34
C ILE A 265 -2.52 -8.21 -11.67
N ILE A 266 -2.01 -9.43 -11.44
CA ILE A 266 -2.79 -10.46 -10.74
C ILE A 266 -3.07 -10.06 -9.29
N GLY A 267 -2.10 -9.39 -8.62
CA GLY A 267 -2.30 -8.85 -7.27
C GLY A 267 -3.46 -7.86 -7.25
N VAL A 268 -3.52 -6.98 -8.24
CA VAL A 268 -4.62 -6.01 -8.40
C VAL A 268 -5.97 -6.71 -8.58
N ALA A 269 -6.04 -7.68 -9.48
CA ALA A 269 -7.28 -8.42 -9.74
C ALA A 269 -7.78 -9.14 -8.47
N PHE A 270 -6.88 -9.82 -7.74
CA PHE A 270 -7.23 -10.53 -6.51
C PHE A 270 -7.62 -9.57 -5.37
N GLY A 271 -6.97 -8.42 -5.25
CA GLY A 271 -7.38 -7.38 -4.30
C GLY A 271 -8.81 -6.90 -4.56
N LEU A 272 -9.10 -6.56 -5.82
CA LEU A 272 -10.42 -6.06 -6.23
C LEU A 272 -11.54 -7.10 -6.11
N ILE A 273 -11.28 -8.40 -6.26
CA ILE A 273 -12.30 -9.44 -6.08
C ILE A 273 -12.49 -9.87 -4.62
N THR A 274 -11.56 -9.52 -3.71
CA THR A 274 -11.62 -9.89 -2.29
C THR A 274 -12.90 -9.36 -1.63
N PRO A 275 -13.69 -10.18 -0.90
CA PRO A 275 -14.92 -9.73 -0.28
C PRO A 275 -14.72 -8.65 0.80
N ALA A 276 -15.45 -7.54 0.67
CA ALA A 276 -15.38 -6.42 1.61
C ALA A 276 -16.23 -6.65 2.87
N TYR A 277 -17.24 -7.50 2.81
CA TYR A 277 -18.15 -7.76 3.93
C TYR A 277 -17.83 -9.07 4.63
N ALA A 278 -18.08 -9.09 5.95
CA ALA A 278 -18.02 -10.29 6.77
C ALA A 278 -19.13 -11.28 6.38
N LEU A 279 -18.95 -12.56 6.68
CA LEU A 279 -19.99 -13.57 6.49
C LEU A 279 -21.04 -13.50 7.60
N LEU A 280 -20.57 -13.32 8.84
CA LEU A 280 -21.43 -13.14 10.01
C LEU A 280 -21.49 -11.64 10.33
N PRO A 281 -22.69 -11.05 10.42
CA PRO A 281 -22.83 -9.66 10.86
C PRO A 281 -22.25 -9.44 12.26
N PRO A 282 -21.51 -8.34 12.49
CA PRO A 282 -20.84 -8.07 13.77
C PRO A 282 -21.78 -7.96 14.96
N ASP A 283 -23.05 -7.58 14.75
CA ASP A 283 -24.12 -7.48 15.76
C ASP A 283 -24.54 -8.84 16.32
N GLN A 284 -24.40 -9.92 15.54
CA GLN A 284 -24.71 -11.28 15.96
C GLN A 284 -23.59 -11.95 16.74
N PHE A 285 -22.35 -11.44 16.62
CA PHE A 285 -21.17 -12.02 17.26
C PHE A 285 -21.29 -12.14 18.79
N PRO A 286 -21.72 -11.07 19.55
CA PRO A 286 -21.78 -11.14 21.01
C PRO A 286 -22.68 -12.27 21.51
N ALA A 287 -23.86 -12.43 20.93
CA ALA A 287 -24.82 -13.43 21.37
C ALA A 287 -24.32 -14.88 21.19
N VAL A 288 -23.63 -15.14 20.04
CA VAL A 288 -23.09 -16.48 19.77
C VAL A 288 -21.82 -16.73 20.59
N ALA A 289 -20.95 -15.70 20.70
CA ALA A 289 -19.69 -15.80 21.47
C ALA A 289 -19.98 -16.04 22.96
N THR A 290 -20.92 -15.31 23.57
CA THR A 290 -21.31 -15.51 24.98
C THR A 290 -21.78 -16.93 25.21
N ARG A 291 -22.63 -17.49 24.34
CA ARG A 291 -23.09 -18.87 24.47
C ARG A 291 -21.93 -19.88 24.45
N LEU A 292 -20.97 -19.73 23.56
CA LEU A 292 -19.78 -20.59 23.47
C LEU A 292 -18.87 -20.45 24.68
N VAL A 293 -18.70 -19.23 25.20
CA VAL A 293 -17.92 -18.97 26.43
C VAL A 293 -18.61 -19.58 27.62
N ASP A 294 -19.90 -19.42 27.81
CA ASP A 294 -20.69 -20.00 28.91
C ASP A 294 -20.61 -21.53 28.88
N GLU A 295 -20.61 -22.12 27.68
CA GLU A 295 -20.44 -23.57 27.53
C GLU A 295 -19.10 -24.08 28.06
N VAL A 296 -17.99 -23.33 27.81
CA VAL A 296 -16.65 -23.65 28.36
C VAL A 296 -16.61 -23.45 29.86
N VAL A 297 -17.22 -22.39 30.39
CA VAL A 297 -17.22 -22.04 31.81
C VAL A 297 -18.00 -23.11 32.61
N HIS A 298 -19.20 -23.48 32.17
CA HIS A 298 -20.02 -24.46 32.91
C HIS A 298 -19.44 -25.87 32.94
N ARG A 299 -18.65 -26.26 31.93
CA ARG A 299 -17.93 -27.55 31.93
C ARG A 299 -16.76 -27.60 32.89
N ASN A 300 -16.21 -26.47 33.31
CA ASN A 300 -15.05 -26.39 34.20
C ASN A 300 -15.45 -26.14 35.68
N ASP A 301 -16.74 -26.05 36.00
CA ASP A 301 -17.22 -25.70 37.34
C ASP A 301 -16.94 -26.81 38.38
N ASP A 302 -16.73 -28.07 37.96
CA ASP A 302 -16.48 -29.20 38.84
C ASP A 302 -15.00 -29.34 39.29
N GLY A 303 -14.10 -28.47 38.83
CA GLY A 303 -12.70 -28.40 39.27
C GLY A 303 -11.80 -29.57 38.83
N LEU A 304 -12.31 -30.58 38.16
CA LEU A 304 -11.60 -31.73 37.63
C LEU A 304 -11.73 -31.76 36.10
N VAL A 305 -10.73 -31.23 35.40
CA VAL A 305 -10.71 -31.25 33.93
C VAL A 305 -10.21 -32.61 33.45
N THR A 306 -11.09 -33.43 32.91
CA THR A 306 -10.73 -34.72 32.30
C THR A 306 -10.12 -34.55 30.89
N ALA A 307 -9.42 -35.57 30.39
CA ALA A 307 -8.88 -35.56 29.04
C ALA A 307 -9.97 -35.39 27.93
N TYR A 308 -11.21 -35.84 28.24
CA TYR A 308 -12.37 -35.69 27.36
C TYR A 308 -12.83 -34.21 27.31
N GLU A 309 -12.90 -33.55 28.47
CA GLU A 309 -13.26 -32.11 28.56
C GLU A 309 -12.23 -31.23 27.91
N HIS A 310 -10.93 -31.57 27.94
CA HIS A 310 -9.89 -30.88 27.14
C HIS A 310 -10.19 -30.94 25.65
N GLY A 311 -10.61 -32.11 25.13
CA GLY A 311 -10.96 -32.27 23.72
C GLY A 311 -12.19 -31.45 23.31
N GLU A 312 -13.22 -31.40 24.14
CA GLU A 312 -14.43 -30.61 23.88
C GLU A 312 -14.20 -29.12 24.03
N ASN A 313 -13.44 -28.67 25.02
CA ASN A 313 -13.02 -27.28 25.18
C ASN A 313 -12.18 -26.81 24.00
N ASP A 314 -11.28 -27.67 23.47
CA ASP A 314 -10.52 -27.40 22.25
C ASP A 314 -11.45 -27.22 21.03
N HIS A 315 -12.53 -28.01 20.93
CA HIS A 315 -13.52 -27.85 19.87
C HIS A 315 -14.23 -26.49 19.96
N THR A 316 -14.74 -26.14 21.13
CA THR A 316 -15.44 -24.87 21.40
C THR A 316 -14.52 -23.66 21.14
N LEU A 317 -13.25 -23.74 21.57
CA LEU A 317 -12.25 -22.70 21.29
C LEU A 317 -11.95 -22.57 19.80
N ARG A 318 -11.93 -23.68 19.06
CA ARG A 318 -11.78 -23.63 17.58
C ARG A 318 -13.00 -23.02 16.91
N GLU A 319 -14.20 -23.29 17.40
CA GLU A 319 -15.42 -22.65 16.90
C GLU A 319 -15.43 -21.16 17.19
N LEU A 320 -15.01 -20.74 18.39
CA LEU A 320 -14.91 -19.33 18.76
C LEU A 320 -13.88 -18.59 17.87
N LYS A 321 -12.76 -19.23 17.59
CA LYS A 321 -11.75 -18.72 16.63
C LYS A 321 -12.31 -18.62 15.22
N ARG A 322 -13.08 -19.62 14.78
CA ARG A 322 -13.74 -19.61 13.46
C ARG A 322 -14.78 -18.50 13.39
N LEU A 323 -15.62 -18.36 14.41
CA LEU A 323 -16.65 -17.34 14.52
C LEU A 323 -16.01 -15.93 14.46
N SER A 324 -14.98 -15.66 15.26
CA SER A 324 -14.23 -14.41 15.25
C SER A 324 -13.66 -14.11 13.85
N ARG A 325 -13.17 -15.12 13.13
CA ARG A 325 -12.65 -14.98 11.78
C ARG A 325 -13.75 -14.71 10.74
N GLU A 326 -14.93 -15.29 10.91
CA GLU A 326 -16.07 -15.11 10.00
C GLU A 326 -16.79 -13.77 10.21
N THR A 327 -16.60 -13.14 11.38
CA THR A 327 -17.11 -11.79 11.69
C THR A 327 -16.22 -10.69 11.12
N GLN A 328 -14.97 -11.01 10.75
CA GLN A 328 -14.08 -10.06 10.07
C GLN A 328 -14.21 -10.20 8.56
N SER A 329 -14.24 -9.06 7.84
CA SER A 329 -14.20 -9.10 6.38
C SER A 329 -12.85 -9.65 5.88
N PRO A 330 -12.83 -10.48 4.84
CA PRO A 330 -11.57 -10.95 4.22
C PRO A 330 -10.68 -9.80 3.77
N LEU A 331 -11.27 -8.71 3.26
CA LEU A 331 -10.56 -7.50 2.86
C LEU A 331 -9.76 -6.92 4.03
N HIS A 332 -10.40 -6.58 5.13
CA HIS A 332 -9.74 -5.97 6.31
C HIS A 332 -8.69 -6.90 6.92
N ARG A 333 -9.01 -8.20 7.01
CA ARG A 333 -8.07 -9.18 7.54
C ARG A 333 -6.81 -9.33 6.71
N ASN A 334 -6.94 -9.37 5.36
CA ASN A 334 -5.80 -9.48 4.47
C ASN A 334 -4.98 -8.18 4.46
N GLU A 335 -5.63 -7.02 4.47
CA GLU A 335 -4.99 -5.71 4.58
C GLU A 335 -4.13 -5.62 5.85
N VAL A 336 -4.71 -5.85 7.02
CA VAL A 336 -4.00 -5.81 8.31
C VAL A 336 -2.86 -6.84 8.37
N ALA A 337 -3.03 -8.00 7.75
CA ALA A 337 -1.99 -9.02 7.71
C ALA A 337 -0.83 -8.66 6.77
N LEU A 338 -1.10 -8.05 5.61
CA LEU A 338 -0.09 -7.73 4.60
C LEU A 338 0.63 -6.41 4.85
N ALA A 339 -0.06 -5.40 5.37
CA ALA A 339 0.47 -4.04 5.52
C ALA A 339 1.85 -3.99 6.21
N PRO A 340 2.11 -4.66 7.35
CA PRO A 340 3.42 -4.61 8.00
C PRO A 340 4.53 -5.26 7.16
N TYR A 341 4.24 -6.35 6.44
CA TYR A 341 5.23 -7.00 5.57
C TYR A 341 5.54 -6.15 4.34
N VAL A 342 4.54 -5.53 3.76
CA VAL A 342 4.74 -4.61 2.63
C VAL A 342 5.55 -3.41 3.06
N ALA A 343 5.16 -2.73 4.14
CA ALA A 343 5.79 -1.48 4.59
C ALA A 343 7.22 -1.65 5.13
N PHE A 344 7.52 -2.78 5.80
CA PHE A 344 8.79 -2.95 6.51
C PHE A 344 9.72 -4.02 5.89
N CYS A 345 9.26 -4.77 4.90
CA CYS A 345 10.06 -5.79 4.25
C CYS A 345 10.06 -5.60 2.72
N ILE A 346 8.90 -5.61 2.07
CA ILE A 346 8.80 -5.64 0.60
C ILE A 346 9.30 -4.33 -0.01
N VAL A 347 8.73 -3.19 0.41
CA VAL A 347 9.09 -1.89 -0.16
C VAL A 347 10.54 -1.48 0.18
N PRO A 348 11.06 -1.68 1.42
CA PRO A 348 12.48 -1.47 1.69
C PRO A 348 13.41 -2.39 0.88
N LEU A 349 13.05 -3.66 0.69
CA LEU A 349 13.83 -4.59 -0.13
C LEU A 349 13.80 -4.17 -1.61
N PHE A 350 12.64 -3.75 -2.10
CA PHE A 350 12.50 -3.16 -3.43
C PHE A 350 13.38 -1.92 -3.59
N ALA A 351 13.35 -1.00 -2.62
CA ALA A 351 14.20 0.19 -2.63
C ALA A 351 15.69 -0.19 -2.61
N PHE A 352 16.08 -1.18 -1.79
CA PHE A 352 17.47 -1.65 -1.76
C PHE A 352 17.89 -2.30 -3.08
N ALA A 353 17.02 -3.06 -3.74
CA ALA A 353 17.33 -3.70 -5.03
C ALA A 353 17.41 -2.71 -6.20
N ASN A 354 16.60 -1.64 -6.16
CA ASN A 354 16.36 -0.80 -7.34
C ASN A 354 16.92 0.63 -7.26
N ALA A 355 17.18 1.16 -6.05
CA ALA A 355 17.66 2.54 -5.88
C ALA A 355 19.20 2.66 -5.99
N GLY A 356 19.92 1.57 -6.19
CA GLY A 356 21.34 1.60 -6.48
C GLY A 356 21.60 2.35 -7.78
N LEU A 357 22.25 3.50 -7.70
CA LEU A 357 22.64 4.33 -8.84
C LEU A 357 24.15 4.47 -8.83
N PRO A 358 24.87 3.86 -9.79
CA PRO A 358 26.32 4.03 -9.89
C PRO A 358 26.66 5.48 -10.25
N TYR A 359 27.77 5.98 -9.75
CA TYR A 359 28.26 7.31 -10.12
C TYR A 359 28.68 7.29 -11.61
N PRO A 360 28.22 8.24 -12.42
CA PRO A 360 28.50 8.22 -13.85
C PRO A 360 29.93 8.54 -14.18
N ASP A 361 30.39 7.99 -15.29
CA ASP A 361 31.67 8.35 -15.92
C ASP A 361 31.65 9.68 -16.66
N VAL A 362 30.45 10.32 -16.75
CA VAL A 362 30.24 11.61 -17.47
C VAL A 362 30.03 12.75 -16.47
N PRO A 363 30.35 14.02 -16.87
CA PRO A 363 30.13 15.17 -16.00
C PRO A 363 28.69 15.30 -15.52
N VAL A 364 28.50 15.65 -14.25
CA VAL A 364 27.17 15.85 -13.64
C VAL A 364 26.31 16.86 -14.41
N SER A 365 26.94 17.83 -15.09
CA SER A 365 26.23 18.81 -15.93
C SER A 365 25.53 18.17 -17.13
N GLU A 366 26.08 17.10 -17.71
CA GLU A 366 25.46 16.39 -18.84
C GLU A 366 24.22 15.60 -18.35
N TRP A 367 24.33 14.94 -17.21
CA TRP A 367 23.19 14.25 -16.60
C TRP A 367 22.04 15.19 -16.29
N LEU A 368 22.33 16.32 -15.64
CA LEU A 368 21.31 17.30 -15.26
C LEU A 368 20.66 17.99 -16.48
N SER A 369 21.27 17.91 -17.66
CA SER A 369 20.70 18.44 -18.90
C SER A 369 20.00 17.38 -19.76
N ASP A 370 20.06 16.10 -19.36
CA ASP A 370 19.41 15.01 -20.09
C ASP A 370 17.88 15.17 -20.10
N PRO A 371 17.22 15.00 -21.26
CA PRO A 371 15.77 15.15 -21.38
C PRO A 371 14.97 14.17 -20.48
N VAL A 372 15.48 12.96 -20.20
CA VAL A 372 14.82 12.00 -19.31
C VAL A 372 14.87 12.52 -17.88
N VAL A 373 16.06 12.94 -17.40
CA VAL A 373 16.23 13.49 -16.06
C VAL A 373 15.36 14.71 -15.83
N LEU A 374 15.40 15.67 -16.77
CA LEU A 374 14.60 16.90 -16.69
C LEU A 374 13.11 16.61 -16.77
N GLY A 375 12.70 15.75 -17.72
CA GLY A 375 11.31 15.37 -17.91
C GLY A 375 10.71 14.72 -16.65
N VAL A 376 11.45 13.81 -16.01
CA VAL A 376 11.03 13.15 -14.77
C VAL A 376 11.03 14.13 -13.59
N ALA A 377 12.14 14.83 -13.34
CA ALA A 377 12.25 15.73 -12.20
C ALA A 377 11.25 16.88 -12.23
N LEU A 378 11.12 17.55 -13.39
CA LEU A 378 10.15 18.64 -13.56
C LEU A 378 8.71 18.13 -13.61
N GLY A 379 8.49 16.93 -14.16
CA GLY A 379 7.20 16.25 -14.13
C GLY A 379 6.73 15.99 -12.70
N LEU A 380 7.60 15.47 -11.84
CA LEU A 380 7.30 15.23 -10.42
C LEU A 380 7.10 16.54 -9.65
N VAL A 381 8.00 17.53 -9.78
CA VAL A 381 7.94 18.76 -8.98
C VAL A 381 6.88 19.72 -9.52
N LEU A 382 6.98 20.13 -10.77
CA LEU A 382 6.07 21.12 -11.36
C LEU A 382 4.80 20.47 -11.91
N GLY A 383 4.93 19.34 -12.59
CA GLY A 383 3.81 18.66 -13.22
C GLY A 383 2.75 18.20 -12.21
N LYS A 384 3.16 17.47 -11.19
CA LYS A 384 2.27 17.05 -10.09
C LYS A 384 1.64 18.25 -9.38
N THR A 385 2.46 19.22 -9.00
CA THR A 385 1.98 20.40 -8.29
C THR A 385 0.96 21.18 -9.09
N LEU A 386 1.28 21.53 -10.33
CA LEU A 386 0.39 22.30 -11.20
C LEU A 386 -0.85 21.50 -11.60
N GLY A 387 -0.67 20.21 -11.88
CA GLY A 387 -1.76 19.33 -12.26
C GLY A 387 -2.79 19.15 -11.16
N ILE A 388 -2.34 18.77 -9.95
CA ILE A 388 -3.22 18.54 -8.81
C ILE A 388 -3.84 19.87 -8.34
N PHE A 389 -3.00 20.88 -8.10
CA PHE A 389 -3.48 22.18 -7.63
C PHE A 389 -4.43 22.81 -8.64
N GLY A 390 -4.05 22.87 -9.92
CA GLY A 390 -4.85 23.51 -10.97
C GLY A 390 -6.18 22.81 -11.17
N ALA A 391 -6.18 21.47 -11.26
CA ALA A 391 -7.41 20.70 -11.43
C ALA A 391 -8.34 20.83 -10.21
N ALA A 392 -7.82 20.73 -8.98
CA ALA A 392 -8.60 20.90 -7.77
C ALA A 392 -9.16 22.33 -7.64
N TRP A 393 -8.33 23.35 -7.88
CA TRP A 393 -8.74 24.75 -7.82
C TRP A 393 -9.83 25.07 -8.86
N LEU A 394 -9.69 24.60 -10.10
CA LEU A 394 -10.70 24.77 -11.14
C LEU A 394 -12.01 24.08 -10.78
N THR A 395 -11.96 22.87 -10.20
CA THR A 395 -13.14 22.13 -9.78
C THR A 395 -13.92 22.85 -8.70
N VAL A 396 -13.22 23.41 -7.70
CA VAL A 396 -13.83 24.19 -6.63
C VAL A 396 -14.37 25.52 -7.15
N ARG A 397 -13.62 26.23 -8.03
CA ARG A 397 -14.06 27.47 -8.66
C ARG A 397 -15.29 27.30 -9.56
N ALA A 398 -15.40 26.15 -10.23
CA ALA A 398 -16.58 25.79 -11.04
C ALA A 398 -17.79 25.41 -10.17
N GLY A 399 -17.65 25.28 -8.85
CA GLY A 399 -18.72 24.94 -7.92
C GLY A 399 -19.07 23.44 -7.92
N TRP A 400 -18.26 22.58 -8.53
CA TRP A 400 -18.51 21.12 -8.58
C TRP A 400 -18.13 20.40 -7.31
N ALA A 401 -17.18 20.94 -6.53
CA ALA A 401 -16.77 20.42 -5.25
C ALA A 401 -16.41 21.53 -4.27
N ARG A 402 -16.16 21.16 -3.01
CA ARG A 402 -15.68 22.05 -1.96
C ARG A 402 -14.38 21.50 -1.38
N TYR A 403 -13.55 22.41 -0.82
CA TYR A 403 -12.38 21.95 -0.08
C TYR A 403 -12.80 21.15 1.15
N PRO A 404 -12.06 20.10 1.51
CA PRO A 404 -12.24 19.37 2.76
C PRO A 404 -12.12 20.31 3.97
N THR A 405 -12.75 19.94 5.08
CA THR A 405 -12.80 20.77 6.30
C THR A 405 -11.40 21.14 6.79
N GLY A 406 -11.19 22.44 7.02
CA GLY A 406 -9.92 23.01 7.49
C GLY A 406 -8.82 23.11 6.42
N MET A 407 -9.09 22.80 5.17
CA MET A 407 -8.14 22.85 4.06
C MET A 407 -8.36 24.13 3.25
N GLY A 408 -7.38 25.03 3.21
CA GLY A 408 -7.35 26.22 2.34
C GLY A 408 -6.48 26.00 1.10
N GLN A 409 -6.36 27.05 0.27
CA GLN A 409 -5.54 26.99 -0.96
C GLN A 409 -4.06 26.79 -0.66
N SER A 410 -3.53 27.34 0.43
CA SER A 410 -2.16 27.16 0.88
C SER A 410 -1.87 25.69 1.23
N HIS A 411 -2.81 25.03 1.91
CA HIS A 411 -2.71 23.60 2.20
C HIS A 411 -2.80 22.75 0.92
N LEU A 412 -3.70 23.12 -0.02
CA LEU A 412 -3.80 22.42 -1.32
C LEU A 412 -2.47 22.46 -2.07
N LEU A 413 -1.82 23.64 -2.14
CA LEU A 413 -0.53 23.78 -2.80
C LEU A 413 0.55 22.89 -2.14
N GLY A 414 0.63 22.90 -0.81
CA GLY A 414 1.57 22.07 -0.07
C GLY A 414 1.32 20.55 -0.27
N VAL A 415 0.06 20.13 -0.25
CA VAL A 415 -0.34 18.74 -0.53
C VAL A 415 0.01 18.35 -1.97
N SER A 416 -0.28 19.23 -2.94
CA SER A 416 0.03 18.99 -4.35
C SER A 416 1.54 18.84 -4.58
N MET A 417 2.37 19.64 -3.90
CA MET A 417 3.83 19.51 -3.94
C MET A 417 4.29 18.19 -3.29
N THR A 418 3.73 17.83 -2.12
CA THR A 418 4.07 16.59 -1.42
C THR A 418 3.69 15.35 -2.25
N ALA A 419 2.60 15.40 -3.01
CA ALA A 419 2.20 14.34 -3.95
C ALA A 419 3.20 14.17 -5.12
N GLY A 420 4.12 15.13 -5.34
CA GLY A 420 5.23 15.01 -6.28
C GLY A 420 6.35 14.06 -5.83
N ILE A 421 6.28 13.47 -4.64
CA ILE A 421 7.20 12.42 -4.19
C ILE A 421 6.83 11.12 -4.90
N GLY A 422 7.51 10.76 -5.99
CA GLY A 422 7.21 9.55 -6.77
C GLY A 422 7.98 8.31 -6.35
N PHE A 423 9.15 8.51 -5.87
CA PHE A 423 10.22 7.61 -5.40
C PHE A 423 10.06 6.13 -5.79
N THR A 424 9.63 5.23 -4.87
CA THR A 424 9.62 3.77 -5.13
C THR A 424 8.69 3.37 -6.27
N VAL A 425 7.50 3.96 -6.35
CA VAL A 425 6.54 3.64 -7.42
C VAL A 425 7.03 4.18 -8.77
N ALA A 426 7.64 5.38 -8.80
CA ALA A 426 8.23 5.93 -10.01
C ALA A 426 9.43 5.09 -10.50
N ILE A 427 10.29 4.58 -9.59
CA ILE A 427 11.38 3.65 -9.94
C ILE A 427 10.82 2.35 -10.53
N PHE A 428 9.74 1.82 -9.95
CA PHE A 428 9.07 0.64 -10.50
C PHE A 428 8.59 0.88 -11.94
N VAL A 429 7.93 2.01 -12.20
CA VAL A 429 7.48 2.38 -13.54
C VAL A 429 8.68 2.59 -14.49
N ALA A 430 9.80 3.15 -14.03
CA ALA A 430 11.00 3.33 -14.84
C ALA A 430 11.59 1.99 -15.32
N ASN A 431 11.66 0.99 -14.42
CA ASN A 431 12.11 -0.37 -14.75
C ASN A 431 11.18 -1.05 -15.79
N LEU A 432 9.89 -0.72 -15.77
CA LEU A 432 8.93 -1.25 -16.76
C LEU A 432 8.98 -0.49 -18.11
N ALA A 433 9.31 0.80 -18.06
CA ALA A 433 9.33 1.66 -19.24
C ALA A 433 10.55 1.44 -20.12
N PHE A 434 11.69 1.10 -19.54
CA PHE A 434 12.96 1.02 -20.23
C PHE A 434 13.64 -0.32 -20.05
N ALA A 435 14.12 -0.88 -21.18
CA ALA A 435 14.97 -2.08 -21.18
C ALA A 435 16.47 -1.74 -21.07
N ASP A 436 16.85 -0.49 -21.37
CA ASP A 436 18.23 -0.01 -21.31
C ASP A 436 18.53 0.50 -19.89
N GLU A 437 19.46 -0.16 -19.20
CA GLU A 437 19.87 0.17 -17.84
C GLU A 437 20.39 1.60 -17.71
N GLN A 438 21.09 2.14 -18.72
CA GLN A 438 21.59 3.51 -18.70
C GLN A 438 20.44 4.53 -18.67
N VAL A 439 19.36 4.27 -19.42
CA VAL A 439 18.16 5.12 -19.44
C VAL A 439 17.39 4.98 -18.12
N VAL A 440 17.34 3.77 -17.56
CA VAL A 440 16.76 3.54 -16.21
C VAL A 440 17.52 4.34 -15.17
N ASP A 441 18.85 4.37 -15.21
CA ASP A 441 19.67 5.11 -14.24
C ASP A 441 19.47 6.64 -14.38
N LEU A 442 19.34 7.15 -15.60
CA LEU A 442 18.94 8.55 -15.82
C LEU A 442 17.55 8.85 -15.25
N ALA A 443 16.59 7.95 -15.43
CA ALA A 443 15.26 8.10 -14.85
C ALA A 443 15.31 8.06 -13.30
N LYS A 444 16.08 7.13 -12.71
CA LYS A 444 16.30 7.05 -11.26
C LYS A 444 16.87 8.35 -10.70
N LEU A 445 17.86 8.95 -11.38
CA LEU A 445 18.40 10.25 -10.99
C LEU A 445 17.31 11.33 -10.96
N GLY A 446 16.53 11.44 -12.04
CA GLY A 446 15.40 12.37 -12.12
C GLY A 446 14.36 12.15 -11.03
N ILE A 447 14.07 10.89 -10.71
CA ILE A 447 13.14 10.50 -9.63
C ILE A 447 13.67 10.91 -8.26
N ILE A 448 14.93 10.60 -7.94
CA ILE A 448 15.54 10.92 -6.64
C ILE A 448 15.59 12.45 -6.44
N LEU A 449 16.06 13.18 -7.43
CA LEU A 449 16.14 14.64 -7.38
C LEU A 449 14.74 15.27 -7.27
N GLY A 450 13.81 14.86 -8.13
CA GLY A 450 12.45 15.38 -8.14
C GLY A 450 11.72 15.09 -6.83
N SER A 451 11.81 13.85 -6.33
CA SER A 451 11.18 13.44 -5.07
C SER A 451 11.78 14.18 -3.86
N PHE A 452 13.09 14.38 -3.83
CA PHE A 452 13.75 15.14 -2.75
C PHE A 452 13.28 16.61 -2.75
N ILE A 453 13.27 17.26 -3.92
CA ILE A 453 12.80 18.64 -4.05
C ILE A 453 11.33 18.75 -3.64
N ALA A 454 10.48 17.84 -4.11
CA ALA A 454 9.06 17.80 -3.77
C ALA A 454 8.83 17.60 -2.26
N ALA A 455 9.61 16.72 -1.61
CA ALA A 455 9.53 16.47 -0.18
C ALA A 455 9.90 17.73 0.63
N VAL A 456 11.03 18.34 0.33
CA VAL A 456 11.50 19.55 1.04
C VAL A 456 10.56 20.74 0.80
N ALA A 457 10.20 20.99 -0.45
CA ALA A 457 9.32 22.11 -0.79
C ALA A 457 7.89 21.89 -0.23
N GLY A 458 7.36 20.66 -0.32
CA GLY A 458 6.06 20.29 0.27
C GLY A 458 6.05 20.46 1.79
N TYR A 459 7.10 19.99 2.47
CA TYR A 459 7.26 20.21 3.91
C TYR A 459 7.28 21.71 4.28
N LEU A 460 8.07 22.51 3.57
CA LEU A 460 8.15 23.96 3.84
C LEU A 460 6.82 24.65 3.56
N LEU A 461 6.16 24.38 2.44
CA LEU A 461 4.85 24.95 2.13
C LEU A 461 3.80 24.60 3.17
N LEU A 462 3.71 23.35 3.60
CA LEU A 462 2.78 22.92 4.64
C LEU A 462 3.13 23.49 6.02
N ARG A 463 4.42 23.65 6.32
CA ARG A 463 4.88 24.23 7.59
C ARG A 463 4.47 25.71 7.73
N TYR A 464 4.48 26.45 6.63
CA TYR A 464 4.18 27.89 6.59
C TYR A 464 2.76 28.18 6.13
N SER A 465 1.95 27.16 5.77
CA SER A 465 0.55 27.37 5.44
C SER A 465 -0.20 27.89 6.67
N SER A 466 -0.92 29.00 6.50
CA SER A 466 -1.77 29.54 7.54
C SER A 466 -3.06 28.72 7.63
N ASN A 467 -3.52 28.47 8.86
CA ASN A 467 -4.89 27.98 9.05
C ASN A 467 -5.83 29.13 8.67
N GLU A 468 -6.30 29.13 7.44
CA GLU A 468 -7.41 29.98 7.01
C GLU A 468 -8.67 29.44 7.71
N ASN A 469 -9.11 30.13 8.79
CA ASN A 469 -10.37 29.90 9.49
C ASN A 469 -11.56 30.35 8.63
#